data_837a3886a1793eb252afcd885a9891bc
#
_entry.id   837a3886a1793eb252afcd885a9891bc
#
_cell.length_a   1.000
_cell.length_b   1.000
_cell.length_c   1.000
_cell.angle_alpha   90.00
_cell.angle_beta   90.00
_cell.angle_gamma   90.00
#
_symmetry.space_group_name_H-M   'P 1'
#
loop_
_entity.id
_entity.type
_entity.pdbx_description
1 polymer ?
#
loop_
_entity_poly.entity_id
_entity_poly.type
_entity_poly.pdbx_seq_one_letter_code
_entity_poly.pdbx_strand_id
1 'polypeptide(L)'
;MILIAGPYRGGTNDVPELMRNNLAKLESVALPIFRLGHIPMIGEWVALPLVHLAGSTKPGDDKWNEIQYPVAARLLEKCDAVLRLEGESTGADNDVRIAKERGLKVYYRLEDIPINV
;
A
#
# COMPACT_ATOMS: atom_id res chain seq x y z
N MET A 1 10.69 -7.96 -2.14
CA MET A 1 9.28 -7.56 -1.89
C MET A 1 9.04 -6.18 -2.45
N ILE A 2 7.94 -6.02 -3.17
CA ILE A 2 7.54 -4.71 -3.73
C ILE A 2 6.24 -4.29 -3.06
N LEU A 3 6.25 -3.10 -2.44
CA LEU A 3 5.04 -2.52 -1.87
C LEU A 3 4.23 -1.85 -2.98
N ILE A 4 2.94 -2.21 -3.05
CA ILE A 4 1.99 -1.55 -3.94
C ILE A 4 1.34 -0.44 -3.13
N ALA A 5 1.62 0.81 -3.48
CA ALA A 5 1.10 2.00 -2.80
C ALA A 5 0.13 2.74 -3.70
N GLY A 6 -0.99 3.15 -3.15
CA GLY A 6 -2.00 3.88 -3.89
C GLY A 6 -3.20 4.20 -3.02
N PRO A 7 -4.25 4.82 -3.58
CA PRO A 7 -5.40 5.22 -2.79
C PRO A 7 -6.15 4.03 -2.20
N TYR A 8 -6.48 4.14 -0.91
CA TYR A 8 -7.46 3.28 -0.24
C TYR A 8 -8.63 4.14 0.26
N ARG A 9 -8.38 5.07 1.19
CA ARG A 9 -9.39 6.02 1.67
C ARG A 9 -9.55 7.23 0.76
N GLY A 10 -8.50 7.60 0.02
CA GLY A 10 -8.49 8.81 -0.81
C GLY A 10 -9.63 8.84 -1.80
N GLY A 11 -10.38 9.94 -1.83
CA GLY A 11 -11.49 10.13 -2.76
C GLY A 11 -12.75 9.33 -2.44
N THR A 12 -12.84 8.66 -1.29
CA THR A 12 -13.95 7.75 -0.98
C THR A 12 -14.93 8.30 0.04
N ASN A 13 -14.58 9.36 0.76
CA ASN A 13 -15.35 9.85 1.93
C ASN A 13 -15.65 8.71 2.91
N ASP A 14 -14.74 7.72 3.02
CA ASP A 14 -14.85 6.54 3.87
C ASP A 14 -16.09 5.67 3.54
N VAL A 15 -16.60 5.75 2.31
CA VAL A 15 -17.66 4.86 1.84
C VAL A 15 -17.08 3.47 1.62
N PRO A 16 -17.57 2.42 2.33
CA PRO A 16 -16.96 1.08 2.27
C PRO A 16 -16.83 0.50 0.88
N GLU A 17 -17.83 0.66 0.03
CA GLU A 17 -17.79 0.14 -1.34
C GLU A 17 -16.68 0.78 -2.16
N LEU A 18 -16.50 2.10 -2.02
CA LEU A 18 -15.46 2.84 -2.75
C LEU A 18 -14.08 2.45 -2.25
N MET A 19 -13.92 2.22 -0.94
CA MET A 19 -12.66 1.73 -0.39
C MET A 19 -12.33 0.32 -0.90
N ARG A 20 -13.32 -0.57 -0.98
CA ARG A 20 -13.12 -1.90 -1.56
C ARG A 20 -12.72 -1.83 -3.02
N ASN A 21 -13.30 -0.92 -3.79
CA ASN A 21 -12.92 -0.72 -5.18
C ASN A 21 -11.48 -0.25 -5.32
N ASN A 22 -11.04 0.64 -4.42
CA ASN A 22 -9.64 1.08 -4.39
C ASN A 22 -8.70 -0.08 -4.05
N LEU A 23 -9.05 -0.90 -3.07
CA LEU A 23 -8.25 -2.08 -2.72
C LEU A 23 -8.16 -3.05 -3.90
N ALA A 24 -9.26 -3.26 -4.61
CA ALA A 24 -9.27 -4.12 -5.80
C ALA A 24 -8.33 -3.61 -6.89
N LYS A 25 -8.20 -2.29 -7.05
CA LYS A 25 -7.24 -1.71 -8.00
C LYS A 25 -5.80 -2.00 -7.58
N LEU A 26 -5.49 -1.88 -6.28
CA LEU A 26 -4.17 -2.24 -5.78
C LEU A 26 -3.89 -3.72 -6.02
N GLU A 27 -4.87 -4.57 -5.75
CA GLU A 27 -4.75 -6.02 -5.93
C GLU A 27 -4.60 -6.43 -7.38
N SER A 28 -5.11 -5.64 -8.32
CA SER A 28 -5.07 -5.96 -9.74
C SER A 28 -3.64 -6.08 -10.28
N VAL A 29 -2.66 -5.45 -9.66
CA VAL A 29 -1.26 -5.53 -10.08
C VAL A 29 -0.45 -6.56 -9.28
N ALA A 30 -1.03 -7.15 -8.24
CA ALA A 30 -0.30 -8.07 -7.36
C ALA A 30 0.13 -9.35 -8.08
N LEU A 31 -0.78 -10.01 -8.78
CA LEU A 31 -0.43 -11.23 -9.50
C LEU A 31 0.57 -10.99 -10.63
N PRO A 32 0.44 -9.93 -11.46
CA PRO A 32 1.48 -9.57 -12.40
C PRO A 32 2.86 -9.38 -11.76
N ILE A 33 2.94 -8.72 -10.62
CA ILE A 33 4.22 -8.53 -9.89
C ILE A 33 4.78 -9.89 -9.45
N PHE A 34 3.94 -10.76 -8.92
CA PHE A 34 4.36 -12.11 -8.54
C PHE A 34 4.92 -12.87 -9.73
N ARG A 35 4.26 -12.78 -10.88
CA ARG A 35 4.70 -13.46 -12.10
C ARG A 35 5.99 -12.89 -12.68
N LEU A 36 6.38 -11.69 -12.29
CA LEU A 36 7.68 -11.12 -12.62
C LEU A 36 8.79 -11.64 -11.69
N GLY A 37 8.48 -12.46 -10.70
CA GLY A 37 9.45 -13.05 -9.79
C GLY A 37 9.62 -12.31 -8.48
N HIS A 38 8.70 -11.40 -8.15
CA HIS A 38 8.75 -10.63 -6.90
C HIS A 38 7.65 -11.07 -5.94
N ILE A 39 7.76 -10.66 -4.68
CA ILE A 39 6.66 -10.78 -3.73
C ILE A 39 5.92 -9.45 -3.67
N PRO A 40 4.64 -9.40 -4.07
CA PRO A 40 3.84 -8.19 -3.92
C PRO A 40 3.38 -8.06 -2.47
N MET A 41 3.24 -6.82 -2.01
CA MET A 41 2.69 -6.51 -0.70
C MET A 41 1.81 -5.28 -0.79
N ILE A 42 0.65 -5.35 -0.15
CA ILE A 42 -0.26 -4.22 0.00
C ILE A 42 -0.39 -3.96 1.49
N GLY A 43 -0.16 -2.71 1.93
CA GLY A 43 -0.21 -2.36 3.34
C GLY A 43 -1.53 -2.72 4.00
N GLU A 44 -2.65 -2.54 3.29
CA GLU A 44 -3.99 -2.85 3.76
C GLU A 44 -4.19 -4.33 4.07
N TRP A 45 -3.44 -5.22 3.41
CA TRP A 45 -3.51 -6.66 3.74
C TRP A 45 -3.06 -6.96 5.16
N VAL A 46 -2.14 -6.15 5.69
CA VAL A 46 -1.67 -6.28 7.07
C VAL A 46 -2.45 -5.36 7.99
N ALA A 47 -2.65 -4.10 7.58
CA ALA A 47 -3.26 -3.08 8.42
C ALA A 47 -4.73 -3.35 8.72
N LEU A 48 -5.55 -3.74 7.73
CA LEU A 48 -6.99 -3.90 7.93
C LEU A 48 -7.34 -4.96 8.98
N PRO A 49 -6.75 -6.16 8.95
CA PRO A 49 -7.00 -7.12 10.02
C PRO A 49 -6.57 -6.61 11.39
N LEU A 50 -5.45 -5.88 11.45
CA LEU A 50 -4.94 -5.37 12.72
C LEU A 50 -5.79 -4.23 13.28
N VAL A 51 -6.30 -3.32 12.44
CA VAL A 51 -7.19 -2.26 12.93
C VAL A 51 -8.48 -2.84 13.48
N HIS A 52 -8.99 -3.90 12.85
CA HIS A 52 -10.17 -4.60 13.35
C HIS A 52 -9.88 -5.24 14.71
N LEU A 53 -8.76 -5.95 14.85
CA LEU A 53 -8.36 -6.58 16.10
C LEU A 53 -8.08 -5.55 17.21
N ALA A 54 -7.60 -4.36 16.86
CA ALA A 54 -7.38 -3.29 17.82
C ALA A 54 -8.66 -2.62 18.30
N GLY A 55 -9.80 -2.92 17.68
CA GLY A 55 -11.08 -2.38 18.07
C GLY A 55 -11.48 -1.09 17.37
N SER A 56 -10.90 -0.80 16.21
CA SER A 56 -11.31 0.36 15.41
C SER A 56 -12.76 0.21 15.00
N THR A 57 -13.54 1.28 15.13
CA THR A 57 -14.95 1.30 14.75
C THR A 57 -15.22 2.05 13.47
N LYS A 58 -14.26 2.89 13.03
CA LYS A 58 -14.39 3.64 11.78
C LYS A 58 -13.00 4.03 11.26
N PRO A 59 -12.84 4.20 9.95
CA PRO A 59 -11.58 4.67 9.37
C PRO A 59 -11.19 6.02 9.96
N GLY A 60 -9.90 6.15 10.29
CA GLY A 60 -9.34 7.39 10.81
C GLY A 60 -9.50 7.63 12.30
N ASP A 61 -10.11 6.69 13.04
CA ASP A 61 -10.16 6.81 14.51
C ASP A 61 -8.77 6.55 15.12
N ASP A 62 -8.66 6.67 16.46
CA ASP A 62 -7.37 6.53 17.15
C ASP A 62 -6.74 5.15 16.92
N LYS A 63 -7.56 4.09 16.91
CA LYS A 63 -7.07 2.73 16.69
C LYS A 63 -6.58 2.53 15.26
N TRP A 64 -7.28 3.12 14.30
CA TRP A 64 -6.85 3.12 12.91
C TRP A 64 -5.48 3.79 12.76
N ASN A 65 -5.33 4.99 13.34
CA ASN A 65 -4.09 5.75 13.22
C ASN A 65 -2.92 5.08 13.93
N GLU A 66 -3.17 4.37 15.03
CA GLU A 66 -2.18 3.60 15.75
C GLU A 66 -1.52 2.53 14.85
N ILE A 67 -2.28 1.97 13.92
CA ILE A 67 -1.87 0.83 13.10
C ILE A 67 -1.39 1.26 11.71
N GLN A 68 -2.13 2.14 11.06
CA GLN A 68 -1.98 2.43 9.62
C GLN A 68 -0.55 2.87 9.25
N TYR A 69 -0.05 3.92 9.87
CA TYR A 69 1.26 4.46 9.52
C TYR A 69 2.41 3.57 9.96
N PRO A 70 2.43 3.02 11.18
CA PRO A 70 3.49 2.09 11.57
C PRO A 70 3.56 0.83 10.69
N VAL A 71 2.45 0.29 10.24
CA VAL A 71 2.44 -0.86 9.33
C VAL A 71 3.20 -0.51 8.05
N ALA A 72 2.85 0.60 7.41
CA ALA A 72 3.50 1.03 6.17
C ALA A 72 5.00 1.23 6.37
N ALA A 73 5.40 1.93 7.44
CA ALA A 73 6.80 2.20 7.72
C ALA A 73 7.59 0.89 7.96
N ARG A 74 7.01 -0.04 8.72
CA ARG A 74 7.66 -1.33 9.02
C ARG A 74 7.76 -2.21 7.78
N LEU A 75 6.73 -2.22 6.92
CA LEU A 75 6.79 -2.96 5.66
C LEU A 75 7.89 -2.41 4.75
N LEU A 76 8.03 -1.08 4.67
CA LEU A 76 9.06 -0.46 3.84
C LEU A 76 10.47 -0.85 4.28
N GLU A 77 10.68 -1.16 5.55
CA GLU A 77 11.97 -1.69 6.03
C GLU A 77 12.32 -3.03 5.39
N LYS A 78 11.33 -3.78 4.93
CA LYS A 78 11.50 -5.11 4.34
C LYS A 78 11.35 -5.12 2.82
N CYS A 79 10.97 -4.00 2.22
CA CYS A 79 10.76 -3.91 0.79
C CYS A 79 12.02 -3.49 0.05
N ASP A 80 12.12 -3.93 -1.20
CA ASP A 80 13.18 -3.52 -2.13
C ASP A 80 12.76 -2.35 -3.00
N ALA A 81 11.46 -2.21 -3.21
CA ALA A 81 10.91 -1.21 -4.12
C ALA A 81 9.45 -0.91 -3.78
N VAL A 82 8.96 0.18 -4.37
CA VAL A 82 7.56 0.59 -4.29
C VAL A 82 7.02 0.79 -5.70
N LEU A 83 5.81 0.28 -5.96
CA LEU A 83 5.03 0.65 -7.14
C LEU A 83 3.94 1.60 -6.68
N ARG A 84 4.00 2.85 -7.13
CA ARG A 84 3.01 3.90 -6.81
C ARG A 84 1.96 3.92 -7.91
N LEU A 85 0.74 3.46 -7.61
CA LEU A 85 -0.40 3.61 -8.52
C LEU A 85 -0.93 5.03 -8.42
N GLU A 86 -1.48 5.53 -9.51
CA GLU A 86 -1.96 6.91 -9.58
C GLU A 86 -3.20 7.14 -8.72
N GLY A 87 -3.46 8.39 -8.41
CA GLY A 87 -4.58 8.84 -7.62
C GLY A 87 -4.16 9.56 -6.34
N GLU A 88 -5.02 10.41 -5.83
CA GLU A 88 -4.75 11.17 -4.63
C GLU A 88 -4.69 10.26 -3.42
N SER A 89 -3.56 10.28 -2.71
CA SER A 89 -3.35 9.49 -1.50
C SER A 89 -2.21 10.05 -0.68
N THR A 90 -2.53 10.62 0.46
CA THR A 90 -1.52 11.10 1.42
C THR A 90 -0.65 9.95 1.93
N GLY A 91 -1.26 8.80 2.21
CA GLY A 91 -0.53 7.61 2.67
C GLY A 91 0.47 7.10 1.63
N ALA A 92 0.05 6.99 0.37
CA ALA A 92 0.92 6.55 -0.70
C ALA A 92 2.05 7.54 -0.98
N ASP A 93 1.76 8.85 -0.91
CA ASP A 93 2.79 9.88 -1.05
C ASP A 93 3.82 9.77 0.08
N ASN A 94 3.37 9.49 1.30
CA ASN A 94 4.26 9.28 2.44
C ASN A 94 5.13 8.03 2.25
N ASP A 95 4.56 6.95 1.70
CA ASP A 95 5.31 5.73 1.39
C ASP A 95 6.42 6.00 0.37
N VAL A 96 6.13 6.79 -0.66
CA VAL A 96 7.12 7.18 -1.66
C VAL A 96 8.24 8.01 -1.03
N ARG A 97 7.89 8.95 -0.15
CA ARG A 97 8.87 9.77 0.55
C ARG A 97 9.83 8.91 1.38
N ILE A 98 9.29 7.97 2.16
CA ILE A 98 10.11 7.07 2.97
C ILE A 98 10.98 6.18 2.08
N ALA A 99 10.43 5.66 0.99
CA ALA A 99 11.16 4.82 0.05
C ALA A 99 12.35 5.56 -0.54
N LYS A 100 12.16 6.81 -0.95
CA LYS A 100 13.24 7.64 -1.49
C LYS A 100 14.31 7.93 -0.45
N GLU A 101 13.92 8.22 0.79
CA GLU A 101 14.86 8.45 1.89
C GLU A 101 15.71 7.21 2.18
N ARG A 102 15.16 6.02 1.98
CA ARG A 102 15.87 4.75 2.18
C ARG A 102 16.62 4.27 0.94
N GLY A 103 16.56 5.01 -0.17
CA GLY A 103 17.22 4.62 -1.41
C GLY A 103 16.55 3.47 -2.14
N LEU A 104 15.27 3.19 -1.86
CA LEU A 104 14.52 2.17 -2.58
C LEU A 104 14.12 2.65 -3.96
N LYS A 105 13.95 1.71 -4.89
CA LYS A 105 13.42 2.02 -6.20
C LYS A 105 11.94 2.37 -6.09
N VAL A 106 11.50 3.39 -6.83
CA VAL A 106 10.10 3.79 -6.93
C VAL A 106 9.67 3.67 -8.38
N TYR A 107 8.70 2.83 -8.64
CA TYR A 107 8.11 2.64 -9.96
C TYR A 107 6.72 3.28 -9.98
N TYR A 108 6.33 3.83 -11.11
CA TYR A 108 5.01 4.43 -11.32
C TYR A 108 4.20 3.64 -12.35
N ARG A 109 4.82 2.66 -12.99
CA ARG A 109 4.18 1.82 -13.99
C ARG A 109 4.64 0.38 -13.81
N LEU A 110 3.71 -0.55 -13.95
CA LEU A 110 4.01 -1.99 -13.86
C LEU A 110 5.10 -2.40 -14.87
N GLU A 111 5.05 -1.82 -16.07
CA GLU A 111 5.99 -2.12 -17.15
C GLU A 111 7.44 -1.77 -16.81
N ASP A 112 7.65 -0.89 -15.86
CA ASP A 112 9.00 -0.47 -15.45
C ASP A 112 9.65 -1.42 -14.45
N ILE A 113 8.90 -2.37 -13.91
CA ILE A 113 9.40 -3.34 -12.94
C ILE A 113 10.16 -4.44 -13.69
N PRO A 114 11.46 -4.67 -13.39
CA PRO A 114 12.24 -5.69 -14.07
C PRO A 114 11.82 -7.10 -13.64
N ILE A 115 12.04 -8.05 -14.53
CA ILE A 115 11.86 -9.47 -14.21
C ILE A 115 12.96 -9.88 -13.24
N ASN A 116 12.56 -10.55 -12.16
CA ASN A 116 13.47 -11.12 -11.19
C ASN A 116 13.53 -12.64 -11.38
N VAL A 117 14.60 -13.11 -11.95
CA VAL A 117 14.82 -14.54 -12.22
C VAL A 117 15.77 -15.17 -11.23
#